data_5632776b7baa96284585f8eb9cf915bf
#
_entry.id   5632776b7baa96284585f8eb9cf915bf
#
_cell.length_a   1.000
_cell.length_b   1.000
_cell.length_c   1.000
_cell.angle_alpha   90.00
_cell.angle_beta   90.00
_cell.angle_gamma   90.00
#
_symmetry.space_group_name_H-M   'P 1'
#
loop_
_entity.id
_entity.type
_entity.pdbx_description
1 polymer ?
#
loop_
_entity_poly.entity_id
_entity_poly.type
_entity_poly.pdbx_seq_one_letter_code
_entity_poly.pdbx_strand_id
1 'polypeptide(L)'
;LYGIFQAKNAIRKEDFCFLVEGYTDVISLHQAGIENAVASSGTALTEDQIKLIRRFTENVTVLFDGDAAGIRAALRGIDLILKGGLNVRVLLLPDGEDPDSYSRKHSTNTLTDYFKKNAKDFISFKIDLYAAE
;
A
#
# COMPACT_ATOMS: atom_id res chain seq x y z
N LEU A 1 -7.26 -11.54 3.11
CA LEU A 1 -6.24 -10.79 2.36
C LEU A 1 -5.96 -11.45 1.02
N TYR A 2 -6.29 -10.74 -0.04
CA TYR A 2 -6.01 -11.23 -1.39
C TYR A 2 -4.52 -11.16 -1.69
N GLY A 3 -3.97 -12.24 -2.21
CA GLY A 3 -2.59 -12.27 -2.71
C GLY A 3 -1.51 -12.57 -1.67
N ILE A 4 -1.86 -12.73 -0.39
CA ILE A 4 -0.85 -12.93 0.66
C ILE A 4 -0.03 -14.21 0.45
N PHE A 5 -0.64 -15.27 -0.02
CA PHE A 5 0.06 -16.53 -0.26
C PHE A 5 1.12 -16.38 -1.36
N GLN A 6 0.77 -15.70 -2.45
CA GLN A 6 1.68 -15.45 -3.56
C GLN A 6 2.75 -14.42 -3.20
N ALA A 7 2.43 -13.47 -2.32
CA ALA A 7 3.30 -12.36 -1.99
C ALA A 7 4.28 -12.64 -0.85
N LYS A 8 4.05 -13.67 -0.06
CA LYS A 8 4.78 -13.89 1.20
C LYS A 8 6.30 -13.91 1.06
N ASN A 9 6.83 -14.55 0.01
CA ASN A 9 8.27 -14.61 -0.19
C ASN A 9 8.86 -13.25 -0.58
N ALA A 10 8.17 -12.51 -1.43
CA ALA A 10 8.58 -11.16 -1.82
C ALA A 10 8.50 -10.20 -0.62
N ILE A 11 7.48 -10.33 0.21
CA ILE A 11 7.34 -9.52 1.43
C ILE A 11 8.53 -9.76 2.37
N ARG A 12 8.89 -11.01 2.59
CA ARG A 12 10.04 -11.35 3.44
C ARG A 12 11.36 -10.83 2.87
N LYS A 13 11.53 -10.96 1.56
CA LYS A 13 12.75 -10.54 0.86
C LYS A 13 12.92 -9.02 0.92
N GLU A 14 11.86 -8.27 0.62
CA GLU A 14 11.89 -6.81 0.57
C GLU A 14 11.70 -6.17 1.96
N ASP A 15 11.22 -6.96 2.92
CA ASP A 15 10.89 -6.53 4.28
C ASP A 15 9.87 -5.39 4.34
N PHE A 16 8.93 -5.39 3.41
CA PHE A 16 7.74 -4.54 3.48
C PHE A 16 6.67 -5.08 2.56
N CYS A 17 5.44 -4.63 2.79
CA CYS A 17 4.26 -5.06 2.07
C CYS A 17 3.52 -3.83 1.55
N PHE A 18 3.18 -3.84 0.26
CA PHE A 18 2.22 -2.87 -0.29
C PHE A 18 0.81 -3.33 0.02
N LEU A 19 0.01 -2.46 0.60
CA LEU A 19 -1.41 -2.70 0.83
C LEU A 19 -2.23 -1.84 -0.10
N VAL A 20 -3.06 -2.47 -0.93
CA VAL A 20 -3.94 -1.80 -1.90
C VAL A 20 -5.39 -2.18 -1.63
N GLU A 21 -6.34 -1.52 -2.30
CA GLU A 21 -7.77 -1.74 -2.06
C GLU A 21 -8.30 -3.01 -2.73
N GLY A 22 -7.99 -3.22 -4.00
CA GLY A 22 -8.64 -4.22 -4.84
C GLY A 22 -7.70 -5.30 -5.36
N TYR A 23 -8.28 -6.46 -5.67
CA TYR A 23 -7.52 -7.58 -6.22
C TYR A 23 -6.95 -7.28 -7.61
N THR A 24 -7.63 -6.43 -8.40
CA THR A 24 -7.12 -6.02 -9.71
C THR A 24 -5.82 -5.24 -9.59
N ASP A 25 -5.69 -4.43 -8.55
CA ASP A 25 -4.46 -3.68 -8.27
C ASP A 25 -3.31 -4.63 -7.94
N VAL A 26 -3.58 -5.68 -7.14
CA VAL A 26 -2.58 -6.70 -6.82
C VAL A 26 -2.09 -7.41 -8.08
N ILE A 27 -3.02 -7.84 -8.93
CA ILE A 27 -2.69 -8.54 -10.17
C ILE A 27 -1.82 -7.64 -11.06
N SER A 28 -2.20 -6.39 -11.23
CA SER A 28 -1.46 -5.43 -12.08
C SER A 28 -0.06 -5.16 -11.54
N LEU A 29 0.09 -5.00 -10.23
CA LEU A 29 1.40 -4.81 -9.62
C LEU A 29 2.29 -6.04 -9.77
N HIS A 30 1.75 -7.25 -9.56
CA HIS A 30 2.49 -8.49 -9.76
C HIS A 30 2.95 -8.63 -11.20
N GLN A 31 2.09 -8.32 -12.18
CA GLN A 31 2.46 -8.33 -13.60
C GLN A 31 3.56 -7.32 -13.92
N ALA A 32 3.60 -6.20 -13.20
CA ALA A 32 4.64 -5.18 -13.36
C ALA A 32 5.92 -5.50 -12.58
N GLY A 33 6.00 -6.66 -11.94
CA GLY A 33 7.19 -7.07 -11.20
C GLY A 33 7.22 -6.68 -9.73
N ILE A 34 6.14 -6.11 -9.21
CA ILE A 34 6.01 -5.73 -7.81
C ILE A 34 5.16 -6.80 -7.11
N GLU A 35 5.83 -7.79 -6.53
CA GLU A 35 5.18 -9.00 -6.05
C GLU A 35 4.85 -8.98 -4.56
N ASN A 36 5.28 -7.97 -3.82
CA ASN A 36 5.00 -7.81 -2.39
C ASN A 36 3.73 -7.00 -2.12
N ALA A 37 2.70 -7.19 -2.94
CA ALA A 37 1.43 -6.46 -2.84
C ALA A 37 0.29 -7.38 -2.43
N VAL A 38 -0.55 -6.91 -1.51
CA VAL A 38 -1.76 -7.59 -1.04
C VAL A 38 -2.92 -6.60 -0.99
N ALA A 39 -4.14 -7.11 -0.98
CA ALA A 39 -5.33 -6.26 -0.93
C ALA A 39 -6.28 -6.68 0.19
N SER A 40 -6.99 -5.70 0.74
CA SER A 40 -8.07 -5.93 1.69
C SER A 40 -9.37 -6.40 1.01
N SER A 41 -9.43 -6.32 -0.31
CA SER A 41 -10.56 -6.80 -1.14
C SER A 41 -11.89 -6.12 -0.83
N GLY A 42 -11.86 -4.79 -0.69
CA GLY A 42 -13.06 -3.98 -0.55
C GLY A 42 -13.67 -3.97 0.85
N THR A 43 -13.06 -4.66 1.81
CA THR A 43 -13.47 -4.62 3.20
C THR A 43 -12.39 -3.97 4.06
N ALA A 44 -12.76 -3.46 5.24
CA ALA A 44 -11.78 -2.96 6.17
C ALA A 44 -10.86 -4.10 6.64
N LEU A 45 -9.59 -3.79 6.89
CA LEU A 45 -8.67 -4.77 7.46
C LEU A 45 -9.13 -5.19 8.86
N THR A 46 -9.09 -6.50 9.10
CA THR A 46 -9.37 -7.05 10.42
C THR A 46 -8.08 -7.18 11.24
N GLU A 47 -8.22 -7.33 12.54
CA GLU A 47 -7.07 -7.60 13.41
C GLU A 47 -6.34 -8.88 13.00
N ASP A 48 -7.07 -9.92 12.60
CA ASP A 48 -6.48 -11.18 12.17
C ASP A 48 -5.66 -11.02 10.89
N GLN A 49 -6.13 -10.20 9.95
CA GLN A 49 -5.39 -9.90 8.72
C GLN A 49 -4.11 -9.12 9.01
N ILE A 50 -4.16 -8.18 9.95
CA ILE A 50 -2.97 -7.42 10.39
C ILE A 50 -1.96 -8.35 11.05
N LYS A 51 -2.41 -9.27 11.91
CA LYS A 51 -1.54 -10.28 12.52
C LYS A 51 -0.90 -11.18 11.46
N LEU A 52 -1.63 -11.50 10.41
CA LEU A 52 -1.11 -12.32 9.31
C LEU A 52 0.03 -11.60 8.58
N ILE A 53 -0.14 -10.33 8.25
CA ILE A 53 0.93 -9.52 7.65
C ILE A 53 2.15 -9.48 8.56
N ARG A 54 1.94 -9.28 9.85
CA ARG A 54 3.02 -9.16 10.83
C ARG A 54 3.89 -10.40 10.93
N ARG A 55 3.38 -11.56 10.56
CA ARG A 55 4.20 -12.79 10.48
C ARG A 55 5.32 -12.69 9.46
N PHE A 56 5.17 -11.84 8.46
CA PHE A 56 6.11 -11.72 7.34
C PHE A 56 6.94 -10.45 7.40
N THR A 57 6.36 -9.34 7.88
CA THR A 57 7.05 -8.05 7.99
C THR A 57 6.35 -7.16 9.01
N GLU A 58 7.10 -6.22 9.58
CA GLU A 58 6.55 -5.16 10.43
C GLU A 58 6.30 -3.86 9.66
N ASN A 59 6.60 -3.84 8.36
CA ASN A 59 6.54 -2.62 7.55
C ASN A 59 5.46 -2.73 6.49
N VAL A 60 4.55 -1.75 6.46
CA VAL A 60 3.46 -1.69 5.49
C VAL A 60 3.50 -0.34 4.79
N THR A 61 3.41 -0.36 3.47
CA THR A 61 3.22 0.85 2.67
C THR A 61 1.80 0.81 2.10
N VAL A 62 0.96 1.75 2.52
CA VAL A 62 -0.41 1.86 2.01
C VAL A 62 -0.39 2.67 0.73
N LEU A 63 -0.78 2.03 -0.36
CA LEU A 63 -0.83 2.63 -1.69
C LEU A 63 -2.28 2.92 -2.05
N PHE A 64 -2.58 4.16 -2.37
CA PHE A 64 -3.97 4.55 -2.64
C PHE A 64 -4.07 5.65 -3.68
N ASP A 65 -5.29 5.80 -4.17
CA ASP A 65 -5.62 6.75 -5.23
C ASP A 65 -5.40 8.19 -4.79
N GLY A 66 -5.05 9.05 -5.74
CA GLY A 66 -4.78 10.44 -5.48
C GLY A 66 -6.01 11.33 -5.28
N ASP A 67 -7.18 10.76 -4.97
CA ASP A 67 -8.39 11.56 -4.75
C ASP A 67 -8.73 11.67 -3.25
N ALA A 68 -9.62 12.62 -2.92
CA ALA A 68 -9.99 12.91 -1.55
C ALA A 68 -10.68 11.73 -0.84
N ALA A 69 -11.48 10.96 -1.58
CA ALA A 69 -12.16 9.79 -1.02
C ALA A 69 -11.17 8.69 -0.67
N GLY A 70 -10.19 8.45 -1.55
CA GLY A 70 -9.11 7.49 -1.30
C GLY A 70 -8.28 7.87 -0.09
N ILE A 71 -7.95 9.15 0.05
CA ILE A 71 -7.19 9.66 1.19
C ILE A 71 -7.94 9.40 2.51
N ARG A 72 -9.24 9.72 2.55
CA ARG A 72 -10.05 9.51 3.75
C ARG A 72 -10.16 8.03 4.13
N ALA A 73 -10.36 7.17 3.12
CA ALA A 73 -10.44 5.72 3.35
C ALA A 73 -9.10 5.17 3.90
N ALA A 74 -7.99 5.62 3.34
CA ALA A 74 -6.66 5.22 3.79
C ALA A 74 -6.40 5.64 5.24
N LEU A 75 -6.76 6.87 5.61
CA LEU A 75 -6.56 7.37 6.97
C LEU A 75 -7.29 6.51 8.01
N ARG A 76 -8.50 6.04 7.68
CA ARG A 76 -9.24 5.17 8.60
C ARG A 76 -8.56 3.81 8.79
N GLY A 77 -8.05 3.22 7.70
CA GLY A 77 -7.37 1.92 7.77
C GLY A 77 -6.03 1.98 8.49
N ILE A 78 -5.31 3.09 8.35
CA ILE A 78 -3.98 3.26 8.93
C ILE A 78 -4.01 3.15 10.46
N ASP A 79 -5.04 3.70 11.12
CA ASP A 79 -5.15 3.63 12.58
C ASP A 79 -5.17 2.19 13.09
N LEU A 80 -5.87 1.30 12.40
CA LEU A 80 -5.91 -0.13 12.76
C LEU A 80 -4.54 -0.79 12.58
N ILE A 81 -3.84 -0.44 11.51
CA ILE A 81 -2.52 -1.01 11.22
C ILE A 81 -1.52 -0.57 12.31
N LEU A 82 -1.55 0.70 12.69
CA LEU A 82 -0.69 1.22 13.76
C LEU A 82 -0.99 0.55 15.10
N LYS A 83 -2.26 0.34 15.43
CA LYS A 83 -2.65 -0.37 16.65
C LYS A 83 -2.15 -1.81 16.66
N GLY A 84 -2.00 -2.42 15.50
CA GLY A 84 -1.43 -3.76 15.35
C GLY A 84 0.08 -3.83 15.52
N GLY A 85 0.74 -2.69 15.75
CA GLY A 85 2.18 -2.63 15.97
C GLY A 85 3.03 -2.62 14.72
N LEU A 86 2.45 -2.28 13.57
CA LEU A 86 3.16 -2.19 12.31
C LEU A 86 3.63 -0.75 12.04
N ASN A 87 4.76 -0.64 11.33
CA ASN A 87 5.24 0.63 10.82
C ASN A 87 4.52 0.95 9.51
N VAL A 88 4.02 2.17 9.37
CA VAL A 88 3.21 2.54 8.21
C VAL A 88 3.89 3.65 7.41
N ARG A 89 4.03 3.41 6.12
CA ARG A 89 4.33 4.44 5.13
C ARG A 89 3.13 4.62 4.22
N VAL A 90 3.01 5.80 3.65
CA VAL A 90 1.90 6.17 2.79
C VAL A 90 2.45 6.58 1.43
N LEU A 91 1.83 6.06 0.39
CA LEU A 91 2.20 6.39 -0.99
C LEU A 91 0.95 6.81 -1.76
N LEU A 92 0.95 8.09 -2.17
CA LEU A 92 -0.14 8.67 -2.94
C LEU A 92 0.23 8.65 -4.42
N LEU A 93 -0.65 8.07 -5.25
CA LEU A 93 -0.47 8.09 -6.69
C LEU A 93 -0.85 9.46 -7.27
N PRO A 94 -0.36 9.81 -8.48
CA PRO A 94 -0.78 11.04 -9.12
C PRO A 94 -2.29 11.09 -9.35
N ASP A 95 -2.84 12.30 -9.45
CA ASP A 95 -4.27 12.51 -9.68
C ASP A 95 -4.80 11.71 -10.87
N GLY A 96 -5.93 11.07 -10.64
CA GLY A 96 -6.58 10.28 -11.68
C GLY A 96 -6.00 8.89 -11.89
N GLU A 97 -4.96 8.52 -11.13
CA GLU A 97 -4.33 7.22 -11.26
C GLU A 97 -4.64 6.33 -10.08
N ASP A 98 -4.96 5.07 -10.35
CA ASP A 98 -4.99 3.99 -9.35
C ASP A 98 -3.81 3.03 -9.60
N PRO A 99 -3.56 2.06 -8.71
CA PRO A 99 -2.43 1.15 -8.90
C PRO A 99 -2.48 0.39 -10.22
N ASP A 100 -3.67 -0.01 -10.67
CA ASP A 100 -3.83 -0.71 -11.93
C ASP A 100 -3.45 0.18 -13.13
N SER A 101 -4.05 1.37 -13.24
CA SER A 101 -3.79 2.27 -14.37
C SER A 101 -2.33 2.74 -14.39
N TYR A 102 -1.77 3.04 -13.22
CA TYR A 102 -0.39 3.53 -13.12
C TYR A 102 0.62 2.45 -13.49
N SER A 103 0.41 1.21 -13.03
CA SER A 103 1.33 0.10 -13.32
C SER A 103 1.31 -0.31 -14.79
N ARG A 104 0.20 -0.11 -15.50
CA ARG A 104 0.12 -0.41 -16.94
C ARG A 104 0.91 0.58 -17.79
N LYS A 105 1.10 1.80 -17.32
CA LYS A 105 1.75 2.89 -18.08
C LYS A 105 3.26 2.95 -17.90
N HIS A 106 3.80 2.23 -16.90
CA HIS A 106 5.21 2.40 -16.52
C HIS A 106 5.93 1.07 -16.42
N SER A 107 7.25 1.09 -16.66
CA SER A 107 8.10 -0.08 -16.48
C SER A 107 8.29 -0.38 -14.99
N THR A 108 8.76 -1.60 -14.69
CA THR A 108 9.06 -2.01 -13.31
C THR A 108 10.05 -1.05 -12.64
N ASN A 109 11.11 -0.66 -13.35
CA ASN A 109 12.10 0.26 -12.79
C ASN A 109 11.52 1.64 -12.50
N THR A 110 10.68 2.16 -13.39
CA THR A 110 10.02 3.45 -13.20
C THR A 110 9.09 3.43 -11.99
N LEU A 111 8.31 2.35 -11.84
CA LEU A 111 7.42 2.17 -10.70
C LEU A 111 8.19 2.09 -9.40
N THR A 112 9.24 1.28 -9.35
CA THR A 112 10.06 1.10 -8.17
C THR A 112 10.71 2.42 -7.74
N ASP A 113 11.24 3.17 -8.69
CA ASP A 113 11.84 4.48 -8.40
C ASP A 113 10.82 5.47 -7.87
N TYR A 114 9.64 5.53 -8.48
CA TYR A 114 8.55 6.39 -8.01
C TYR A 114 8.14 6.04 -6.59
N PHE A 115 7.96 4.76 -6.32
CA PHE A 115 7.52 4.29 -5.01
C PHE A 115 8.56 4.60 -3.93
N LYS A 116 9.83 4.42 -4.21
CA LYS A 116 10.90 4.76 -3.26
C LYS A 116 10.98 6.25 -2.96
N LYS A 117 10.82 7.09 -3.98
CA LYS A 117 10.93 8.55 -3.84
C LYS A 117 9.74 9.16 -3.12
N ASN A 118 8.55 8.58 -3.27
CA ASN A 118 7.31 9.22 -2.86
C ASN A 118 6.66 8.59 -1.63
N ALA A 119 7.13 7.44 -1.17
CA ALA A 119 6.62 6.85 0.08
C ALA A 119 7.07 7.70 1.27
N LYS A 120 6.10 8.13 2.09
CA LYS A 120 6.34 8.96 3.26
C LYS A 120 5.89 8.21 4.50
N ASP A 121 6.58 8.44 5.64
CA ASP A 121 6.04 7.93 6.89
C ASP A 121 4.70 8.62 7.20
N PHE A 122 3.90 7.96 8.04
CA PHE A 122 2.54 8.42 8.29
C PHE A 122 2.49 9.81 8.92
N ILE A 123 3.42 10.11 9.82
CA ILE A 123 3.45 11.40 10.51
C ILE A 123 3.75 12.54 9.52
N SER A 124 4.75 12.35 8.66
CA SER A 124 5.10 13.33 7.63
C SER A 124 3.95 13.56 6.66
N PHE A 125 3.27 12.48 6.24
CA PHE A 125 2.11 12.58 5.36
C PHE A 125 0.99 13.38 6.01
N LYS A 126 0.70 13.13 7.27
CA LYS A 126 -0.37 13.82 8.00
C LYS A 126 -0.08 15.31 8.18
N ILE A 127 1.17 15.64 8.46
CA ILE A 127 1.62 17.04 8.56
C ILE A 127 1.45 17.76 7.22
N ASP A 128 1.89 17.15 6.12
CA ASP A 128 1.73 17.73 4.78
C ASP A 128 0.26 17.94 4.44
N LEU A 129 -0.60 17.00 4.80
CA LEU A 129 -2.03 17.08 4.53
C LEU A 129 -2.67 18.26 5.28
N TYR A 130 -2.32 18.45 6.56
CA TYR A 130 -2.85 19.56 7.36
C TYR A 130 -2.30 20.91 6.89
N ALA A 131 -1.06 20.95 6.44
CA ALA A 131 -0.47 22.18 5.92
C ALA A 131 -1.11 22.64 4.61
N ALA A 132 -1.69 21.71 3.83
CA ALA A 132 -2.37 22.01 2.58
C ALA A 132 -3.79 22.57 2.79
N GLU A 133 -4.33 22.45 3.98
CA GLU A 133 -5.62 23.03 4.35
C GLU A 133 -5.42 24.46 4.85
#